data_f62e13ec5df6b7f2ff138195823dbd49
#
_entry.id   f62e13ec5df6b7f2ff138195823dbd49
#
_cell.length_a   1.000
_cell.length_b   1.000
_cell.length_c   1.000
_cell.angle_alpha   90.00
_cell.angle_beta   90.00
_cell.angle_gamma   90.00
#
_symmetry.space_group_name_H-M   'P 1'
#
loop_
_entity.id
_entity.type
_entity.pdbx_description
1 polymer ?
#
loop_
_entity_poly.entity_id
_entity_poly.type
_entity_poly.pdbx_seq_one_letter_code
_entity_poly.pdbx_strand_id
1 'polypeptide(L)'
;MTYGSIIVDADTGKPLELLRSRDTVPVSKDLKRYPNVVTVTRDRGTSYAKAISDGIPGAVQIADRFHLVSNCGDNIMKQIRHDFLNIRKEIAGDAYDGAGIVRYRPTERQFDRYHTMAVLSKKGVSNKMIADLLGTEGKRVKKYLERGKPLGYKHYSIKDYASHEHIFIQGIEEGKQLKEIWQDLWNDGLEMNYATLLRHMHKVYPEYKSHKGIRAGEKVDNRKALKVLASRGSVCAARSVDVLHLGKMHIYVCNPDYGVDRKSGECTKENILYNQAIAKSQTLTELREAMVSFRVVLKGKDTDSLDEWIKKYSASKYNRIANFATHLLDDISAVRNAVSFDYSNGIAEGFNNKIKAIKREMYGRAKKDLLEKKLIASVLT
;
A
#
# COMPACT_ATOMS: atom_id res chain seq x y z
N MET A 1 24.64 3.33 -3.56
CA MET A 1 24.66 4.64 -4.25
C MET A 1 23.69 5.55 -3.52
N THR A 2 24.18 6.59 -2.86
CA THR A 2 23.37 7.57 -2.14
C THR A 2 22.62 8.42 -3.17
N TYR A 3 21.31 8.53 -3.02
CA TYR A 3 20.49 9.37 -3.89
C TYR A 3 20.65 10.82 -3.46
N GLY A 4 21.00 11.69 -4.41
CA GLY A 4 21.04 13.14 -4.21
C GLY A 4 19.65 13.80 -4.40
N SER A 5 19.63 15.11 -4.26
CA SER A 5 18.49 15.96 -4.58
C SER A 5 18.72 16.61 -5.95
N ILE A 6 17.65 16.99 -6.62
CA ILE A 6 17.71 17.80 -7.84
C ILE A 6 17.12 19.18 -7.57
N ILE A 7 17.79 20.22 -8.05
CA ILE A 7 17.26 21.59 -8.09
C ILE A 7 16.82 21.85 -9.54
N VAL A 8 15.59 22.31 -9.68
CA VAL A 8 14.98 22.63 -10.97
C VAL A 8 14.44 24.07 -10.88
N ASP A 9 14.71 24.85 -11.88
CA ASP A 9 14.09 26.15 -12.05
C ASP A 9 12.65 25.96 -12.52
N ALA A 10 11.70 26.43 -11.73
CA ALA A 10 10.28 26.26 -12.00
C ALA A 10 9.78 27.13 -13.16
N ASP A 11 10.42 28.27 -13.41
CA ASP A 11 10.01 29.24 -14.45
C ASP A 11 10.48 28.76 -15.83
N THR A 12 11.73 28.29 -15.93
CA THR A 12 12.28 27.80 -17.19
C THR A 12 12.07 26.31 -17.43
N GLY A 13 11.68 25.57 -16.40
CA GLY A 13 11.55 24.11 -16.45
C GLY A 13 12.88 23.37 -16.63
N LYS A 14 14.03 24.01 -16.35
CA LYS A 14 15.37 23.42 -16.56
C LYS A 14 15.98 22.92 -15.26
N PRO A 15 16.69 21.78 -15.30
CA PRO A 15 17.46 21.32 -14.15
C PRO A 15 18.68 22.21 -13.97
N LEU A 16 18.84 22.76 -12.76
CA LEU A 16 19.99 23.60 -12.41
C LEU A 16 21.15 22.77 -11.90
N GLU A 17 20.88 21.85 -10.99
CA GLU A 17 21.92 21.06 -10.35
C GLU A 17 21.41 19.75 -9.77
N LEU A 18 22.27 18.73 -9.79
CA LEU A 18 22.06 17.48 -9.08
C LEU A 18 22.96 17.44 -7.82
N LEU A 19 22.37 17.55 -6.64
CA LEU A 19 23.09 17.54 -5.36
C LEU A 19 23.50 16.12 -4.98
N ARG A 20 24.61 15.99 -4.23
CA ARG A 20 25.16 14.69 -3.80
C ARG A 20 24.46 14.09 -2.59
N SER A 21 23.69 14.90 -1.86
CA SER A 21 23.05 14.48 -0.60
C SER A 21 21.58 14.88 -0.55
N ARG A 22 20.87 14.28 0.42
CA ARG A 22 19.54 14.67 0.89
C ARG A 22 19.56 15.21 2.32
N ASP A 23 20.72 15.21 2.94
CA ASP A 23 20.87 15.62 4.31
C ASP A 23 20.82 17.16 4.43
N THR A 24 20.29 17.62 5.54
CA THR A 24 20.03 19.05 5.78
C THR A 24 21.27 19.92 5.56
N VAL A 25 22.41 19.58 6.17
CA VAL A 25 23.60 20.43 6.15
C VAL A 25 24.22 20.58 4.75
N PRO A 26 24.48 19.47 3.97
CA PRO A 26 25.00 19.61 2.61
C PRO A 26 24.04 20.38 1.70
N VAL A 27 22.73 20.07 1.77
CA VAL A 27 21.73 20.73 0.92
C VAL A 27 21.62 22.22 1.24
N SER A 28 21.60 22.58 2.52
CA SER A 28 21.61 24.01 2.95
C SER A 28 22.82 24.75 2.41
N LYS A 29 24.02 24.15 2.47
CA LYS A 29 25.23 24.74 1.93
C LYS A 29 25.15 24.99 0.43
N ASP A 30 24.61 24.02 -0.31
CA ASP A 30 24.45 24.14 -1.77
C ASP A 30 23.39 25.19 -2.13
N LEU A 31 22.30 25.29 -1.36
CA LEU A 31 21.24 26.28 -1.57
C LEU A 31 21.71 27.74 -1.38
N LYS A 32 22.72 27.98 -0.55
CA LYS A 32 23.32 29.33 -0.39
C LYS A 32 23.86 29.95 -1.69
N ARG A 33 24.07 29.15 -2.71
CA ARG A 33 24.46 29.61 -4.05
C ARG A 33 23.32 30.24 -4.85
N TYR A 34 22.12 30.17 -4.33
CA TYR A 34 20.89 30.67 -4.96
C TYR A 34 20.19 31.74 -4.09
N PRO A 35 20.88 32.86 -3.74
CA PRO A 35 20.36 33.85 -2.78
C PRO A 35 19.11 34.59 -3.27
N ASN A 36 18.85 34.60 -4.57
CA ASN A 36 17.73 35.32 -5.19
C ASN A 36 16.44 34.48 -5.30
N VAL A 37 16.46 33.22 -4.79
CA VAL A 37 15.27 32.35 -4.81
C VAL A 37 14.27 32.86 -3.77
N VAL A 38 13.08 33.22 -4.24
CA VAL A 38 11.98 33.72 -3.40
C VAL A 38 11.05 32.60 -2.98
N THR A 39 10.86 31.61 -3.83
CA THR A 39 9.88 30.53 -3.60
C THR A 39 10.51 29.17 -3.90
N VAL A 40 10.23 28.18 -3.06
CA VAL A 40 10.70 26.80 -3.21
C VAL A 40 9.55 25.83 -3.03
N THR A 41 9.27 25.03 -4.05
CA THR A 41 8.36 23.88 -3.95
C THR A 41 9.14 22.63 -3.49
N ARG A 42 8.57 21.83 -2.61
CA ARG A 42 9.23 20.64 -2.05
C ARG A 42 8.26 19.57 -1.55
N ASP A 43 8.78 18.37 -1.46
CA ASP A 43 8.15 17.31 -0.68
C ASP A 43 8.14 17.69 0.81
N ARG A 44 7.22 17.13 1.60
CA ARG A 44 7.10 17.41 3.04
C ARG A 44 8.22 16.80 3.92
N GLY A 45 9.40 16.57 3.39
CA GLY A 45 10.54 16.09 4.17
C GLY A 45 11.06 17.14 5.14
N THR A 46 11.13 16.84 6.45
CA THR A 46 11.64 17.76 7.49
C THR A 46 13.09 18.20 7.22
N SER A 47 13.91 17.33 6.64
CA SER A 47 15.29 17.64 6.24
C SER A 47 15.35 18.72 5.17
N TYR A 48 14.46 18.68 4.18
CA TYR A 48 14.39 19.72 3.14
C TYR A 48 13.83 21.02 3.69
N ALA A 49 12.79 20.98 4.53
CA ALA A 49 12.24 22.17 5.17
C ALA A 49 13.33 22.95 5.91
N LYS A 50 14.09 22.23 6.74
CA LYS A 50 15.21 22.82 7.49
C LYS A 50 16.35 23.28 6.58
N ALA A 51 16.73 22.50 5.57
CA ALA A 51 17.79 22.87 4.63
C ALA A 51 17.48 24.17 3.88
N ILE A 52 16.23 24.38 3.48
CA ILE A 52 15.80 25.60 2.80
C ILE A 52 15.81 26.78 3.79
N SER A 53 15.28 26.62 4.99
CA SER A 53 15.30 27.68 6.01
C SER A 53 16.72 28.12 6.38
N ASP A 54 17.66 27.17 6.45
CA ASP A 54 19.08 27.44 6.79
C ASP A 54 19.87 27.96 5.58
N GLY A 55 19.50 27.57 4.36
CA GLY A 55 20.23 27.90 3.13
C GLY A 55 19.75 29.16 2.42
N ILE A 56 18.44 29.39 2.41
CA ILE A 56 17.78 30.54 1.78
C ILE A 56 16.76 31.12 2.78
N PRO A 57 17.22 31.84 3.80
CA PRO A 57 16.34 32.43 4.81
C PRO A 57 15.34 33.37 4.15
N GLY A 58 14.07 33.22 4.48
CA GLY A 58 12.99 34.03 3.93
C GLY A 58 12.33 33.52 2.65
N ALA A 59 12.85 32.47 2.04
CA ALA A 59 12.16 31.83 0.91
C ALA A 59 10.83 31.20 1.33
N VAL A 60 9.78 31.48 0.55
CA VAL A 60 8.45 30.89 0.75
C VAL A 60 8.49 29.43 0.37
N GLN A 61 8.25 28.56 1.34
CA GLN A 61 8.20 27.12 1.10
C GLN A 61 6.78 26.69 0.77
N ILE A 62 6.63 25.88 -0.27
CA ILE A 62 5.34 25.36 -0.73
C ILE A 62 5.41 23.83 -0.75
N ALA A 63 4.49 23.19 -0.02
CA ALA A 63 4.40 21.72 -0.03
C ALA A 63 3.82 21.22 -1.37
N ASP A 64 4.36 20.11 -1.88
CA ASP A 64 3.85 19.50 -3.11
C ASP A 64 2.45 18.93 -2.91
N ARG A 65 1.49 19.44 -3.67
CA ARG A 65 0.08 18.99 -3.65
C ARG A 65 -0.07 17.52 -4.02
N PHE A 66 0.71 17.01 -4.97
CA PHE A 66 0.65 15.61 -5.36
C PHE A 66 1.02 14.70 -4.19
N HIS A 67 2.10 15.03 -3.49
CA HIS A 67 2.52 14.28 -2.30
C HIS A 67 1.53 14.43 -1.13
N LEU A 68 0.87 15.57 -0.96
CA LEU A 68 -0.20 15.72 0.03
C LEU A 68 -1.37 14.79 -0.27
N VAL A 69 -1.85 14.77 -1.51
CA VAL A 69 -2.95 13.89 -1.97
C VAL A 69 -2.56 12.42 -1.89
N SER A 70 -1.35 12.07 -2.32
CA SER A 70 -0.83 10.70 -2.26
C SER A 70 -0.75 10.20 -0.82
N ASN A 71 -0.20 11.01 0.10
CA ASN A 71 -0.10 10.66 1.51
C ASN A 71 -1.48 10.47 2.18
N CYS A 72 -2.47 11.30 1.82
CA CYS A 72 -3.85 11.10 2.25
C CYS A 72 -4.39 9.75 1.77
N GLY A 73 -4.20 9.43 0.49
CA GLY A 73 -4.58 8.15 -0.11
C GLY A 73 -3.93 6.95 0.59
N ASP A 74 -2.63 7.02 0.86
CA ASP A 74 -1.91 5.97 1.59
C ASP A 74 -2.47 5.73 3.00
N ASN A 75 -2.88 6.80 3.71
CA ASN A 75 -3.51 6.67 5.02
C ASN A 75 -4.92 6.08 4.92
N ILE A 76 -5.69 6.43 3.89
CA ILE A 76 -6.97 5.81 3.58
C ILE A 76 -6.79 4.31 3.30
N MET A 77 -5.80 3.91 2.47
CA MET A 77 -5.51 2.50 2.22
C MET A 77 -5.18 1.74 3.51
N LYS A 78 -4.34 2.34 4.39
CA LYS A 78 -4.00 1.75 5.69
C LYS A 78 -5.24 1.62 6.59
N GLN A 79 -6.16 2.59 6.55
CA GLN A 79 -7.41 2.54 7.31
C GLN A 79 -8.36 1.46 6.77
N ILE A 80 -8.55 1.37 5.46
CA ILE A 80 -9.34 0.30 4.82
C ILE A 80 -8.83 -1.08 5.22
N ARG A 81 -7.51 -1.28 5.22
CA ARG A 81 -6.90 -2.55 5.66
C ARG A 81 -7.14 -2.83 7.14
N HIS A 82 -7.08 -1.80 7.97
CA HIS A 82 -7.36 -1.93 9.41
C HIS A 82 -8.80 -2.32 9.68
N ASP A 83 -9.75 -1.69 9.00
CA ASP A 83 -11.18 -1.85 9.24
C ASP A 83 -11.84 -2.88 8.30
N PHE A 84 -11.05 -3.67 7.60
CA PHE A 84 -11.52 -4.58 6.56
C PHE A 84 -12.70 -5.46 6.98
N LEU A 85 -12.62 -6.10 8.15
CA LEU A 85 -13.70 -6.96 8.63
C LEU A 85 -15.00 -6.19 8.90
N ASN A 86 -14.88 -4.96 9.41
CA ASN A 86 -16.02 -4.09 9.65
C ASN A 86 -16.66 -3.63 8.34
N ILE A 87 -15.84 -3.19 7.38
CA ILE A 87 -16.27 -2.81 6.03
C ILE A 87 -17.02 -3.95 5.36
N ARG A 88 -16.50 -5.18 5.46
CA ARG A 88 -17.21 -6.36 4.91
C ARG A 88 -18.56 -6.58 5.56
N LYS A 89 -18.69 -6.41 6.88
CA LYS A 89 -19.98 -6.47 7.58
C LYS A 89 -20.94 -5.40 7.09
N GLU A 90 -20.48 -4.17 6.97
CA GLU A 90 -21.29 -3.06 6.49
C GLU A 90 -21.83 -3.31 5.06
N ILE A 91 -20.98 -3.81 4.16
CA ILE A 91 -21.37 -4.09 2.75
C ILE A 91 -22.33 -5.29 2.68
N ALA A 92 -22.07 -6.34 3.43
CA ALA A 92 -22.85 -7.58 3.41
C ALA A 92 -24.17 -7.48 4.20
N GLY A 93 -24.25 -6.57 5.18
CA GLY A 93 -25.38 -6.49 6.09
C GLY A 93 -25.65 -7.83 6.79
N ASP A 94 -26.91 -8.23 6.87
CA ASP A 94 -27.35 -9.49 7.51
C ASP A 94 -26.82 -10.75 6.79
N ALA A 95 -26.32 -10.60 5.55
CA ALA A 95 -25.73 -11.70 4.81
C ALA A 95 -24.29 -12.05 5.25
N TYR A 96 -23.71 -11.29 6.19
CA TYR A 96 -22.35 -11.56 6.68
C TYR A 96 -22.32 -12.79 7.59
N ASP A 97 -21.63 -13.84 7.14
CA ASP A 97 -21.52 -15.12 7.87
C ASP A 97 -20.18 -15.27 8.64
N GLY A 98 -19.37 -14.23 8.68
CA GLY A 98 -18.03 -14.27 9.29
C GLY A 98 -16.99 -15.01 8.45
N ALA A 99 -17.26 -15.26 7.18
CA ALA A 99 -16.26 -15.82 6.27
C ALA A 99 -15.00 -14.94 6.28
N GLY A 100 -13.83 -15.59 6.30
CA GLY A 100 -12.55 -14.89 6.42
C GLY A 100 -12.04 -14.70 7.86
N ILE A 101 -12.78 -15.16 8.89
CA ILE A 101 -12.24 -15.19 10.26
C ILE A 101 -11.25 -16.34 10.39
N VAL A 102 -9.99 -15.98 10.54
CA VAL A 102 -8.92 -16.98 10.75
C VAL A 102 -9.04 -17.57 12.15
N ARG A 103 -9.29 -18.88 12.22
CA ARG A 103 -9.33 -19.61 13.50
C ARG A 103 -7.98 -20.24 13.78
N TYR A 104 -7.37 -19.90 14.91
CA TYR A 104 -6.16 -20.54 15.40
C TYR A 104 -6.53 -21.72 16.29
N ARG A 105 -6.22 -22.93 15.87
CA ARG A 105 -6.40 -24.15 16.68
C ARG A 105 -5.05 -24.84 16.84
N PRO A 106 -4.50 -24.90 18.06
CA PRO A 106 -3.34 -25.74 18.35
C PRO A 106 -3.67 -27.21 18.13
N THR A 107 -2.72 -27.96 17.60
CA THR A 107 -2.82 -29.42 17.53
C THR A 107 -2.47 -30.03 18.89
N GLU A 108 -2.93 -31.27 19.18
CA GLU A 108 -2.55 -32.01 20.40
C GLU A 108 -1.03 -32.01 20.60
N ARG A 109 -0.28 -32.33 19.56
CA ARG A 109 1.19 -32.32 19.60
C ARG A 109 1.78 -30.95 19.99
N GLN A 110 1.09 -29.87 19.68
CA GLN A 110 1.54 -28.51 20.09
C GLN A 110 1.21 -28.24 21.55
N PHE A 111 0.08 -28.73 22.03
CA PHE A 111 -0.28 -28.68 23.45
C PHE A 111 0.71 -29.49 24.29
N ASP A 112 1.04 -30.72 23.89
CA ASP A 112 2.01 -31.58 24.59
C ASP A 112 3.39 -30.91 24.63
N ARG A 113 3.83 -30.37 23.50
CA ARG A 113 5.09 -29.67 23.40
C ARG A 113 5.14 -28.42 24.28
N TYR A 114 4.06 -27.64 24.29
CA TYR A 114 3.94 -26.47 25.17
C TYR A 114 3.92 -26.89 26.64
N HIS A 115 3.15 -27.91 26.99
CA HIS A 115 3.07 -28.44 28.35
C HIS A 115 4.46 -28.89 28.84
N THR A 116 5.19 -29.63 28.01
CA THR A 116 6.57 -30.03 28.31
C THR A 116 7.48 -28.83 28.55
N MET A 117 7.41 -27.79 27.69
CA MET A 117 8.15 -26.54 27.90
C MET A 117 7.80 -25.88 29.22
N ALA A 118 6.52 -25.81 29.55
CA ALA A 118 6.04 -25.16 30.77
C ALA A 118 6.48 -25.94 32.04
N VAL A 119 6.42 -27.25 32.02
CA VAL A 119 6.88 -28.11 33.12
C VAL A 119 8.39 -27.98 33.35
N LEU A 120 9.19 -28.06 32.28
CA LEU A 120 10.65 -27.90 32.36
C LEU A 120 11.04 -26.52 32.85
N SER A 121 10.38 -25.47 32.37
CA SER A 121 10.62 -24.09 32.82
C SER A 121 10.30 -23.91 34.31
N LYS A 122 9.19 -24.47 34.80
CA LYS A 122 8.83 -24.47 36.23
C LYS A 122 9.84 -25.20 37.09
N LYS A 123 10.56 -26.19 36.53
CA LYS A 123 11.67 -26.90 37.20
C LYS A 123 13.02 -26.15 37.11
N GLY A 124 13.04 -24.92 36.60
CA GLY A 124 14.24 -24.11 36.52
C GLY A 124 15.14 -24.40 35.31
N VAL A 125 14.70 -25.22 34.35
CA VAL A 125 15.49 -25.50 33.15
C VAL A 125 15.51 -24.28 32.24
N SER A 126 16.70 -23.88 31.77
CA SER A 126 16.86 -22.71 30.91
C SER A 126 16.20 -22.87 29.55
N ASN A 127 15.74 -21.76 28.96
CA ASN A 127 15.12 -21.79 27.63
C ASN A 127 16.02 -22.40 26.55
N LYS A 128 17.34 -22.25 26.67
CA LYS A 128 18.32 -22.86 25.76
C LYS A 128 18.30 -24.38 25.90
N MET A 129 18.35 -24.90 27.09
CA MET A 129 18.32 -26.34 27.37
C MET A 129 17.00 -26.98 26.95
N ILE A 130 15.87 -26.28 27.20
CA ILE A 130 14.54 -26.72 26.73
C ILE A 130 14.50 -26.77 25.19
N ALA A 131 15.10 -25.79 24.53
CA ALA A 131 15.18 -25.73 23.09
C ALA A 131 15.98 -26.89 22.50
N ASP A 132 17.14 -27.20 23.08
CA ASP A 132 18.02 -28.29 22.67
C ASP A 132 17.32 -29.66 22.87
N LEU A 133 16.66 -29.88 24.02
CA LEU A 133 15.90 -31.10 24.30
C LEU A 133 14.72 -31.34 23.33
N LEU A 134 14.05 -30.26 22.92
CA LEU A 134 12.87 -30.35 22.07
C LEU A 134 13.16 -30.11 20.57
N GLY A 135 14.43 -29.94 20.19
CA GLY A 135 14.82 -29.67 18.80
C GLY A 135 14.14 -28.42 18.26
N THR A 136 14.25 -27.28 18.99
CA THR A 136 13.62 -26.01 18.61
C THR A 136 14.55 -24.84 18.95
N GLU A 137 14.15 -23.63 18.69
CA GLU A 137 14.91 -22.42 18.99
C GLU A 137 14.56 -21.82 20.37
N GLY A 138 15.54 -21.34 21.12
CA GLY A 138 15.32 -20.73 22.44
C GLY A 138 14.35 -19.53 22.39
N LYS A 139 14.39 -18.72 21.31
CA LYS A 139 13.42 -17.63 21.08
C LYS A 139 11.99 -18.13 20.99
N ARG A 140 11.79 -19.32 20.40
CA ARG A 140 10.48 -19.95 20.28
C ARG A 140 9.98 -20.44 21.63
N VAL A 141 10.84 -21.06 22.44
CA VAL A 141 10.51 -21.46 23.82
C VAL A 141 10.07 -20.23 24.64
N LYS A 142 10.86 -19.17 24.63
CA LYS A 142 10.52 -17.90 25.31
C LYS A 142 9.15 -17.39 24.90
N LYS A 143 8.89 -17.29 23.59
CA LYS A 143 7.61 -16.82 23.05
C LYS A 143 6.41 -17.68 23.46
N TYR A 144 6.58 -18.99 23.54
CA TYR A 144 5.54 -19.91 24.00
C TYR A 144 5.22 -19.73 25.48
N LEU A 145 6.25 -19.61 26.32
CA LEU A 145 6.12 -19.42 27.77
C LEU A 145 5.50 -18.06 28.12
N GLU A 146 5.96 -16.98 27.50
CA GLU A 146 5.41 -15.64 27.68
C GLU A 146 3.93 -15.54 27.29
N ARG A 147 3.52 -16.27 26.25
CA ARG A 147 2.14 -16.29 25.79
C ARG A 147 1.20 -17.12 26.68
N GLY A 148 1.73 -18.00 27.48
CA GLY A 148 0.95 -18.89 28.37
C GLY A 148 0.07 -19.93 27.64
N LYS A 149 0.22 -20.10 26.33
CA LYS A 149 -0.51 -21.09 25.50
C LYS A 149 0.25 -21.42 24.23
N PRO A 150 0.02 -22.61 23.62
CA PRO A 150 0.67 -22.98 22.37
C PRO A 150 0.26 -22.03 21.23
N LEU A 151 1.21 -21.83 20.31
CA LEU A 151 0.89 -21.15 19.05
C LEU A 151 0.05 -22.11 18.19
N GLY A 152 -1.18 -21.75 17.94
CA GLY A 152 -2.02 -22.47 16.98
C GLY A 152 -1.53 -22.24 15.56
N TYR A 153 -1.78 -23.19 14.66
CA TYR A 153 -1.72 -22.94 13.24
C TYR A 153 -2.99 -22.22 12.79
N LYS A 154 -2.87 -21.32 11.81
CA LYS A 154 -4.03 -20.82 11.08
C LYS A 154 -4.62 -22.02 10.33
N HIS A 155 -5.85 -22.39 10.65
CA HIS A 155 -6.61 -23.35 9.86
C HIS A 155 -7.56 -22.54 8.98
N TYR A 156 -7.28 -22.51 7.69
CA TYR A 156 -8.17 -21.92 6.71
C TYR A 156 -9.24 -22.96 6.35
N SER A 157 -10.49 -22.57 6.54
CA SER A 157 -11.63 -23.40 6.11
C SER A 157 -11.89 -23.15 4.62
N ILE A 158 -12.75 -23.98 4.02
CA ILE A 158 -13.21 -23.76 2.65
C ILE A 158 -13.97 -22.42 2.54
N LYS A 159 -14.58 -21.96 3.65
CA LYS A 159 -15.24 -20.64 3.73
C LYS A 159 -14.24 -19.49 3.70
N ASP A 160 -13.08 -19.66 4.34
CA ASP A 160 -12.03 -18.62 4.33
C ASP A 160 -11.44 -18.44 2.92
N TYR A 161 -11.34 -19.55 2.17
CA TYR A 161 -10.91 -19.53 0.77
C TYR A 161 -11.98 -18.92 -0.14
N ALA A 162 -13.25 -19.21 0.12
CA ALA A 162 -14.37 -18.76 -0.70
C ALA A 162 -14.40 -17.22 -0.89
N SER A 163 -14.05 -16.49 0.16
CA SER A 163 -14.01 -15.02 0.11
C SER A 163 -12.89 -14.47 -0.78
N HIS A 164 -11.92 -15.30 -1.15
CA HIS A 164 -10.76 -14.93 -1.98
C HIS A 164 -10.74 -15.67 -3.33
N GLU A 165 -11.80 -16.45 -3.64
CA GLU A 165 -11.89 -17.26 -4.86
C GLU A 165 -11.74 -16.40 -6.14
N HIS A 166 -12.24 -15.17 -6.12
CA HIS A 166 -12.13 -14.23 -7.22
C HIS A 166 -10.69 -13.90 -7.61
N ILE A 167 -9.77 -13.81 -6.63
CA ILE A 167 -8.33 -13.56 -6.90
C ILE A 167 -7.74 -14.76 -7.65
N PHE A 168 -8.15 -15.97 -7.27
CA PHE A 168 -7.71 -17.17 -7.95
C PHE A 168 -8.23 -17.23 -9.39
N ILE A 169 -9.52 -16.96 -9.60
CA ILE A 169 -10.16 -16.94 -10.92
C ILE A 169 -9.48 -15.89 -11.82
N GLN A 170 -9.32 -14.66 -11.31
CA GLN A 170 -8.64 -13.59 -12.02
C GLN A 170 -7.19 -13.95 -12.38
N GLY A 171 -6.44 -14.54 -11.43
CA GLY A 171 -5.07 -14.96 -11.69
C GLY A 171 -4.96 -16.03 -12.78
N ILE A 172 -5.91 -16.98 -12.85
CA ILE A 172 -5.97 -17.96 -13.93
C ILE A 172 -6.30 -17.29 -15.28
N GLU A 173 -7.24 -16.35 -15.31
CA GLU A 173 -7.62 -15.60 -16.51
C GLU A 173 -6.45 -14.78 -17.05
N GLU A 174 -5.66 -14.18 -16.16
CA GLU A 174 -4.44 -13.44 -16.47
C GLU A 174 -3.25 -14.36 -16.82
N GLY A 175 -3.41 -15.67 -16.70
CA GLY A 175 -2.38 -16.66 -17.00
C GLY A 175 -1.25 -16.73 -15.97
N LYS A 176 -1.48 -16.23 -14.75
CA LYS A 176 -0.52 -16.28 -13.65
C LYS A 176 -0.23 -17.71 -13.21
N GLN A 177 1.01 -17.95 -12.75
CA GLN A 177 1.37 -19.18 -12.07
C GLN A 177 0.72 -19.25 -10.67
N LEU A 178 0.46 -20.45 -10.16
CA LEU A 178 -0.14 -20.61 -8.83
C LEU A 178 0.65 -19.92 -7.71
N LYS A 179 1.98 -19.79 -7.87
CA LYS A 179 2.82 -19.10 -6.90
C LYS A 179 2.56 -17.60 -6.87
N GLU A 180 2.29 -16.98 -8.01
CA GLU A 180 1.91 -15.56 -8.12
C GLU A 180 0.51 -15.35 -7.55
N ILE A 181 -0.44 -16.23 -7.90
CA ILE A 181 -1.79 -16.23 -7.32
C ILE A 181 -1.74 -16.42 -5.79
N TRP A 182 -0.87 -17.31 -5.29
CA TRP A 182 -0.66 -17.48 -3.86
C TRP A 182 -0.15 -16.19 -3.19
N GLN A 183 0.75 -15.44 -3.85
CA GLN A 183 1.25 -14.17 -3.34
C GLN A 183 0.14 -13.10 -3.32
N ASP A 184 -0.70 -13.08 -4.35
CA ASP A 184 -1.85 -12.16 -4.40
C ASP A 184 -2.86 -12.48 -3.29
N LEU A 185 -3.17 -13.76 -3.07
CA LEU A 185 -4.01 -14.22 -1.96
C LEU A 185 -3.42 -13.86 -0.60
N TRP A 186 -2.10 -14.00 -0.45
CA TRP A 186 -1.40 -13.62 0.77
C TRP A 186 -1.49 -12.11 1.03
N ASN A 187 -1.29 -11.31 -0.01
CA ASN A 187 -1.38 -9.84 0.06
C ASN A 187 -2.79 -9.36 0.39
N ASP A 188 -3.81 -10.13 -0.01
CA ASP A 188 -5.22 -9.85 0.29
C ASP A 188 -5.66 -10.38 1.68
N GLY A 189 -4.75 -10.99 2.44
CA GLY A 189 -4.97 -11.40 3.82
C GLY A 189 -5.23 -12.91 4.01
N LEU A 190 -5.22 -13.71 2.96
CA LEU A 190 -5.30 -15.17 3.06
C LEU A 190 -3.89 -15.77 3.24
N GLU A 191 -3.32 -15.61 4.41
CA GLU A 191 -1.97 -16.09 4.76
C GLU A 191 -1.91 -17.60 4.94
N MET A 192 -2.13 -18.36 3.89
CA MET A 192 -2.00 -19.83 3.94
C MET A 192 -0.66 -20.33 3.36
N ASN A 193 -0.23 -21.50 3.79
CA ASN A 193 0.94 -22.15 3.21
C ASN A 193 0.65 -22.56 1.76
N TYR A 194 1.62 -22.35 0.85
CA TYR A 194 1.51 -22.73 -0.55
C TYR A 194 1.08 -24.19 -0.77
N ALA A 195 1.62 -25.13 -0.01
CA ALA A 195 1.24 -26.55 -0.09
C ALA A 195 -0.22 -26.79 0.34
N THR A 196 -0.74 -25.97 1.25
CA THR A 196 -2.15 -26.01 1.66
C THR A 196 -3.05 -25.47 0.57
N LEU A 197 -2.67 -24.36 -0.06
CA LEU A 197 -3.37 -23.84 -1.23
C LEU A 197 -3.41 -24.88 -2.36
N LEU A 198 -2.27 -25.47 -2.71
CA LEU A 198 -2.19 -26.46 -3.78
C LEU A 198 -3.12 -27.67 -3.52
N ARG A 199 -3.13 -28.21 -2.29
CA ARG A 199 -4.06 -29.30 -1.91
C ARG A 199 -5.53 -28.86 -2.00
N HIS A 200 -5.83 -27.64 -1.58
CA HIS A 200 -7.17 -27.08 -1.67
C HIS A 200 -7.59 -26.94 -3.13
N MET A 201 -6.70 -26.42 -3.97
CA MET A 201 -6.95 -26.25 -5.39
C MET A 201 -7.28 -27.58 -6.09
N HIS A 202 -6.49 -28.61 -5.86
CA HIS A 202 -6.77 -29.94 -6.43
C HIS A 202 -8.08 -30.57 -5.94
N LYS A 203 -8.53 -30.20 -4.73
CA LYS A 203 -9.79 -30.68 -4.17
C LYS A 203 -11.00 -29.95 -4.77
N VAL A 204 -10.91 -28.62 -4.90
CA VAL A 204 -12.01 -27.77 -5.36
C VAL A 204 -12.06 -27.66 -6.88
N TYR A 205 -10.89 -27.69 -7.51
CA TYR A 205 -10.70 -27.57 -8.95
C TYR A 205 -9.90 -28.78 -9.49
N PRO A 206 -10.52 -29.97 -9.60
CA PRO A 206 -9.82 -31.20 -10.03
C PRO A 206 -9.16 -31.07 -11.41
N GLU A 207 -9.70 -30.22 -12.27
CA GLU A 207 -9.19 -29.99 -13.62
C GLU A 207 -7.98 -29.03 -13.65
N TYR A 208 -7.65 -28.39 -12.52
CA TYR A 208 -6.51 -27.51 -12.42
C TYR A 208 -5.20 -28.27 -12.54
N LYS A 209 -4.36 -27.85 -13.51
CA LYS A 209 -3.02 -28.43 -13.71
C LYS A 209 -1.97 -27.48 -13.17
N SER A 210 -1.16 -27.95 -12.22
CA SER A 210 0.00 -27.19 -11.77
C SER A 210 1.11 -27.24 -12.83
N HIS A 211 1.94 -26.20 -12.88
CA HIS A 211 3.10 -26.16 -13.78
C HIS A 211 4.20 -27.17 -13.39
N LYS A 212 4.05 -27.91 -12.30
CA LYS A 212 5.03 -28.89 -11.84
C LYS A 212 5.00 -30.15 -12.72
N GLY A 213 6.09 -30.45 -13.40
CA GLY A 213 6.21 -31.60 -14.28
C GLY A 213 5.91 -31.33 -15.76
N ILE A 214 5.69 -30.09 -16.14
CA ILE A 214 5.49 -29.71 -17.54
C ILE A 214 6.85 -29.49 -18.20
N ARG A 215 7.00 -29.99 -19.44
CA ARG A 215 8.23 -29.82 -20.22
C ARG A 215 8.44 -28.35 -20.57
N ALA A 216 9.70 -27.91 -20.63
CA ALA A 216 10.03 -26.55 -21.02
C ALA A 216 9.42 -26.20 -22.39
N GLY A 217 8.59 -25.16 -22.44
CA GLY A 217 7.88 -24.71 -23.63
C GLY A 217 6.39 -25.10 -23.74
N GLU A 218 5.91 -25.98 -22.87
CA GLU A 218 4.49 -26.37 -22.83
C GLU A 218 3.69 -25.38 -21.96
N LYS A 219 2.71 -24.69 -22.57
CA LYS A 219 1.83 -23.75 -21.83
C LYS A 219 0.66 -24.51 -21.22
N VAL A 220 0.46 -24.37 -19.92
CA VAL A 220 -0.73 -24.89 -19.24
C VAL A 220 -1.88 -23.91 -19.47
N ASP A 221 -2.94 -24.38 -20.11
CA ASP A 221 -4.18 -23.64 -20.25
C ASP A 221 -5.20 -24.11 -19.20
N ASN A 222 -5.28 -23.37 -18.10
CA ASN A 222 -6.26 -23.63 -17.03
C ASN A 222 -7.63 -22.97 -17.28
N ARG A 223 -7.82 -22.23 -18.40
CA ARG A 223 -9.10 -21.61 -18.74
C ARG A 223 -10.22 -22.63 -18.97
N LYS A 224 -9.85 -23.86 -19.34
CA LYS A 224 -10.82 -24.98 -19.41
C LYS A 224 -11.40 -25.32 -18.04
N ALA A 225 -10.60 -25.24 -16.98
CA ALA A 225 -11.06 -25.48 -15.61
C ALA A 225 -12.09 -24.42 -15.20
N LEU A 226 -11.89 -23.15 -15.56
CA LEU A 226 -12.85 -22.07 -15.31
C LEU A 226 -14.19 -22.27 -16.04
N LYS A 227 -14.18 -22.78 -17.28
CA LYS A 227 -15.41 -23.10 -18.03
C LYS A 227 -16.23 -24.20 -17.36
N VAL A 228 -15.57 -25.23 -16.81
CA VAL A 228 -16.23 -26.30 -16.04
C VAL A 228 -16.83 -25.75 -14.75
N LEU A 229 -16.14 -24.85 -14.07
CA LEU A 229 -16.65 -24.17 -12.88
C LEU A 229 -17.89 -23.33 -13.19
N ALA A 230 -17.85 -22.54 -14.24
CA ALA A 230 -19.00 -21.73 -14.67
C ALA A 230 -20.24 -22.60 -14.99
N SER A 231 -20.04 -23.81 -15.51
CA SER A 231 -21.14 -24.75 -15.80
C SER A 231 -21.69 -25.49 -14.58
N ARG A 232 -20.90 -25.66 -13.52
CA ARG A 232 -21.31 -26.34 -12.27
C ARG A 232 -21.95 -25.42 -11.23
N GLY A 233 -21.94 -24.10 -11.48
CA GLY A 233 -22.20 -23.10 -10.44
C GLY A 233 -21.03 -23.07 -9.44
N SER A 234 -20.54 -21.88 -9.11
CA SER A 234 -19.46 -21.74 -8.11
C SER A 234 -19.81 -22.53 -6.85
N VAL A 235 -18.90 -23.38 -6.37
CA VAL A 235 -19.03 -24.10 -5.08
C VAL A 235 -19.23 -23.11 -3.92
N CYS A 236 -18.84 -21.89 -4.17
CA CYS A 236 -19.05 -20.74 -3.32
C CYS A 236 -19.82 -19.73 -4.18
N ALA A 237 -21.15 -19.81 -4.21
CA ALA A 237 -21.94 -18.74 -4.78
C ALA A 237 -21.43 -17.43 -4.19
N ALA A 238 -20.54 -16.77 -4.92
CA ALA A 238 -19.88 -15.57 -4.45
C ALA A 238 -20.98 -14.55 -4.20
N ARG A 239 -21.26 -14.28 -2.94
CA ARG A 239 -22.07 -13.13 -2.59
C ARG A 239 -21.32 -11.92 -3.13
N SER A 240 -22.04 -10.93 -3.64
CA SER A 240 -21.46 -9.75 -4.34
C SER A 240 -20.32 -9.04 -3.58
N VAL A 241 -20.23 -9.26 -2.26
CA VAL A 241 -19.19 -8.74 -1.36
C VAL A 241 -17.83 -9.44 -1.53
N ASP A 242 -17.84 -10.72 -1.92
CA ASP A 242 -16.62 -11.53 -2.00
C ASP A 242 -15.80 -11.25 -3.28
N VAL A 243 -16.38 -10.52 -4.21
CA VAL A 243 -15.75 -10.13 -5.49
C VAL A 243 -14.97 -8.82 -5.38
N LEU A 244 -15.12 -8.07 -4.29
CA LEU A 244 -14.52 -6.75 -4.15
C LEU A 244 -13.09 -6.82 -3.60
N HIS A 245 -12.14 -6.40 -4.40
CA HIS A 245 -10.72 -6.40 -4.06
C HIS A 245 -10.31 -5.14 -3.29
N LEU A 246 -9.62 -5.28 -2.14
CA LEU A 246 -9.21 -4.16 -1.29
C LEU A 246 -8.39 -3.09 -2.02
N GLY A 247 -7.43 -3.50 -2.84
CA GLY A 247 -6.61 -2.57 -3.60
C GLY A 247 -7.42 -1.75 -4.61
N LYS A 248 -8.39 -2.38 -5.26
CA LYS A 248 -9.33 -1.68 -6.15
C LYS A 248 -10.32 -0.83 -5.37
N MET A 249 -10.82 -1.30 -4.22
CA MET A 249 -11.68 -0.50 -3.33
C MET A 249 -11.04 0.85 -2.99
N HIS A 250 -9.75 0.84 -2.62
CA HIS A 250 -9.00 2.07 -2.36
C HIS A 250 -8.99 3.02 -3.57
N ILE A 251 -8.81 2.51 -4.80
CA ILE A 251 -8.82 3.34 -6.00
C ILE A 251 -10.16 4.07 -6.13
N TYR A 252 -11.28 3.37 -5.96
CA TYR A 252 -12.62 3.94 -6.08
C TYR A 252 -13.00 4.85 -4.91
N VAL A 253 -12.48 4.60 -3.71
CA VAL A 253 -12.63 5.51 -2.56
C VAL A 253 -11.90 6.83 -2.84
N CYS A 254 -10.67 6.75 -3.34
CA CYS A 254 -9.88 7.94 -3.63
C CYS A 254 -10.29 8.66 -4.93
N ASN A 255 -10.80 7.93 -5.91
CA ASN A 255 -11.19 8.47 -7.22
C ASN A 255 -12.57 7.93 -7.63
N PRO A 256 -13.67 8.58 -7.22
CA PRO A 256 -15.02 8.11 -7.54
C PRO A 256 -15.29 7.94 -9.04
N ASP A 257 -14.66 8.77 -9.87
CA ASP A 257 -14.80 8.79 -11.32
C ASP A 257 -13.82 7.84 -12.05
N TYR A 258 -13.08 7.02 -11.31
CA TYR A 258 -12.19 6.05 -11.94
C TYR A 258 -13.00 5.05 -12.77
N GLY A 259 -12.65 4.91 -14.05
CA GLY A 259 -13.40 4.06 -14.99
C GLY A 259 -14.66 4.70 -15.57
N VAL A 260 -14.81 6.02 -15.45
CA VAL A 260 -15.81 6.81 -16.18
C VAL A 260 -15.18 7.36 -17.46
N ASP A 261 -15.78 7.11 -18.60
CA ASP A 261 -15.34 7.72 -19.86
C ASP A 261 -15.64 9.22 -19.84
N ARG A 262 -14.60 10.05 -20.04
CA ARG A 262 -14.72 11.51 -19.94
C ARG A 262 -15.54 12.14 -21.07
N LYS A 263 -15.72 11.45 -22.21
CA LYS A 263 -16.43 11.99 -23.36
C LYS A 263 -17.90 11.59 -23.33
N SER A 264 -18.18 10.29 -23.09
CA SER A 264 -19.54 9.76 -23.07
C SER A 264 -20.22 9.84 -21.71
N GLY A 265 -19.44 9.97 -20.62
CA GLY A 265 -19.94 9.87 -19.24
C GLY A 265 -20.30 8.42 -18.84
N GLU A 266 -20.03 7.44 -19.67
CA GLU A 266 -20.36 6.04 -19.39
C GLU A 266 -19.45 5.48 -18.30
N CYS A 267 -20.06 4.75 -17.36
CA CYS A 267 -19.36 4.08 -16.27
C CYS A 267 -19.05 2.63 -16.65
N THR A 268 -17.85 2.16 -16.32
CA THR A 268 -17.55 0.73 -16.41
C THR A 268 -18.38 -0.05 -15.38
N LYS A 269 -18.70 -1.31 -15.70
CA LYS A 269 -19.39 -2.21 -14.76
C LYS A 269 -18.69 -2.27 -13.39
N GLU A 270 -17.37 -2.22 -13.42
CA GLU A 270 -16.54 -2.21 -12.21
C GLU A 270 -16.74 -0.93 -11.39
N ASN A 271 -16.76 0.25 -12.03
CA ASN A 271 -17.07 1.51 -11.35
C ASN A 271 -18.41 1.45 -10.62
N ILE A 272 -19.45 0.98 -11.31
CA ILE A 272 -20.79 0.85 -10.72
C ILE A 272 -20.76 -0.07 -9.50
N LEU A 273 -20.14 -1.25 -9.62
CA LEU A 273 -20.05 -2.24 -8.55
C LEU A 273 -19.36 -1.69 -7.31
N TYR A 274 -18.17 -1.07 -7.46
CA TYR A 274 -17.43 -0.52 -6.34
C TYR A 274 -18.13 0.68 -5.70
N ASN A 275 -18.74 1.56 -6.50
CA ASN A 275 -19.48 2.70 -5.95
C ASN A 275 -20.74 2.25 -5.19
N GLN A 276 -21.45 1.23 -5.67
CA GLN A 276 -22.58 0.63 -4.93
C GLN A 276 -22.13 0.00 -3.61
N ALA A 277 -20.98 -0.68 -3.59
CA ALA A 277 -20.44 -1.26 -2.37
C ALA A 277 -19.99 -0.18 -1.37
N ILE A 278 -19.34 0.88 -1.86
CA ILE A 278 -18.91 2.01 -1.02
C ILE A 278 -20.14 2.69 -0.39
N ALA A 279 -21.22 2.88 -1.14
CA ALA A 279 -22.45 3.47 -0.63
C ALA A 279 -23.12 2.65 0.49
N LYS A 280 -22.85 1.33 0.56
CA LYS A 280 -23.34 0.44 1.63
C LYS A 280 -22.48 0.48 2.89
N SER A 281 -21.26 1.04 2.81
CA SER A 281 -20.33 1.09 3.94
C SER A 281 -20.19 2.52 4.44
N GLN A 282 -20.60 2.77 5.68
CA GLN A 282 -20.40 4.05 6.33
C GLN A 282 -18.91 4.40 6.40
N THR A 283 -18.08 3.41 6.77
CA THR A 283 -16.63 3.59 6.84
C THR A 283 -16.05 4.07 5.51
N LEU A 284 -16.38 3.40 4.39
CA LEU A 284 -15.86 3.78 3.08
C LEU A 284 -16.39 5.13 2.59
N THR A 285 -17.64 5.43 2.89
CA THR A 285 -18.27 6.71 2.54
C THR A 285 -17.58 7.87 3.24
N GLU A 286 -17.33 7.75 4.55
CA GLU A 286 -16.64 8.80 5.34
C GLU A 286 -15.17 8.95 4.91
N LEU A 287 -14.47 7.87 4.58
CA LEU A 287 -13.11 7.91 4.03
C LEU A 287 -13.06 8.57 2.65
N ARG A 288 -14.05 8.31 1.80
CA ARG A 288 -14.21 8.97 0.49
C ARG A 288 -14.43 10.47 0.66
N GLU A 289 -15.32 10.85 1.57
CA GLU A 289 -15.60 12.25 1.88
C GLU A 289 -14.33 12.99 2.32
N ALA A 290 -13.52 12.37 3.20
CA ALA A 290 -12.26 12.93 3.62
C ALA A 290 -11.32 13.20 2.45
N MET A 291 -11.20 12.25 1.49
CA MET A 291 -10.33 12.40 0.33
C MET A 291 -10.83 13.46 -0.65
N VAL A 292 -12.13 13.41 -0.97
CA VAL A 292 -12.74 14.33 -1.95
C VAL A 292 -12.69 15.76 -1.41
N SER A 293 -13.09 15.96 -0.15
CA SER A 293 -13.04 17.29 0.47
C SER A 293 -11.61 17.82 0.59
N PHE A 294 -10.62 16.97 0.90
CA PHE A 294 -9.22 17.39 0.93
C PHE A 294 -8.73 17.90 -0.43
N ARG A 295 -9.10 17.19 -1.52
CA ARG A 295 -8.78 17.66 -2.88
C ARG A 295 -9.45 18.98 -3.24
N VAL A 296 -10.69 19.17 -2.81
CA VAL A 296 -11.40 20.45 -3.03
C VAL A 296 -10.69 21.57 -2.30
N VAL A 297 -10.34 21.39 -1.03
CA VAL A 297 -9.58 22.34 -0.23
C VAL A 297 -8.25 22.71 -0.89
N LEU A 298 -7.46 21.73 -1.34
CA LEU A 298 -6.17 21.99 -1.99
C LEU A 298 -6.28 22.75 -3.32
N LYS A 299 -7.46 22.78 -3.96
CA LYS A 299 -7.73 23.51 -5.21
C LYS A 299 -8.41 24.85 -4.98
N GLY A 300 -9.02 25.04 -3.81
CA GLY A 300 -9.95 26.14 -3.55
C GLY A 300 -9.32 27.50 -3.30
N LYS A 301 -7.99 27.58 -3.13
CA LYS A 301 -7.24 28.81 -2.81
C LYS A 301 -7.67 29.49 -1.49
N ASP A 302 -8.39 28.77 -0.64
CA ASP A 302 -8.89 29.22 0.65
C ASP A 302 -8.24 28.45 1.80
N THR A 303 -7.44 29.14 2.60
CA THR A 303 -6.72 28.56 3.73
C THR A 303 -7.63 28.29 4.93
N ASP A 304 -8.75 29.01 5.08
CA ASP A 304 -9.68 28.78 6.17
C ASP A 304 -10.38 27.44 6.01
N SER A 305 -10.75 27.09 4.79
CA SER A 305 -11.27 25.75 4.44
C SER A 305 -10.27 24.63 4.78
N LEU A 306 -8.95 24.88 4.66
CA LEU A 306 -7.93 23.92 5.09
C LEU A 306 -7.93 23.76 6.61
N ASP A 307 -8.01 24.83 7.35
CA ASP A 307 -7.99 24.79 8.81
C ASP A 307 -9.27 24.10 9.35
N GLU A 308 -10.42 24.36 8.76
CA GLU A 308 -11.67 23.64 9.05
C GLU A 308 -11.55 22.14 8.73
N TRP A 309 -10.96 21.79 7.60
CA TRP A 309 -10.72 20.40 7.23
C TRP A 309 -9.82 19.70 8.25
N ILE A 310 -8.71 20.34 8.62
CA ILE A 310 -7.78 19.79 9.63
C ILE A 310 -8.51 19.61 10.96
N LYS A 311 -9.25 20.62 11.43
CA LYS A 311 -10.03 20.55 12.66
C LYS A 311 -11.04 19.39 12.66
N LYS A 312 -11.81 19.26 11.57
CA LYS A 312 -12.81 18.18 11.39
C LYS A 312 -12.15 16.80 11.46
N TYR A 313 -11.08 16.59 10.69
CA TYR A 313 -10.52 15.26 10.52
C TYR A 313 -9.48 14.88 11.57
N SER A 314 -8.90 15.82 12.31
CA SER A 314 -8.09 15.52 13.50
C SER A 314 -8.92 14.88 14.61
N ALA A 315 -10.23 15.16 14.68
CA ALA A 315 -11.17 14.56 15.60
C ALA A 315 -11.85 13.28 15.03
N SER A 316 -11.39 12.79 13.90
CA SER A 316 -11.99 11.61 13.25
C SER A 316 -11.81 10.34 14.10
N LYS A 317 -12.83 9.50 14.12
CA LYS A 317 -12.75 8.15 14.70
C LYS A 317 -11.77 7.22 13.97
N TYR A 318 -11.37 7.57 12.76
CA TYR A 318 -10.41 6.83 11.94
C TYR A 318 -8.98 7.30 12.22
N ASN A 319 -8.27 6.59 13.08
CA ASN A 319 -6.95 6.99 13.58
C ASN A 319 -5.93 7.35 12.48
N ARG A 320 -5.98 6.68 11.32
CA ARG A 320 -5.04 6.98 10.22
C ARG A 320 -5.31 8.34 9.59
N ILE A 321 -6.58 8.72 9.49
CA ILE A 321 -6.98 10.02 8.95
C ILE A 321 -6.75 11.11 9.99
N ALA A 322 -7.10 10.85 11.26
CA ALA A 322 -6.84 11.79 12.35
C ALA A 322 -5.34 12.12 12.47
N ASN A 323 -4.48 11.12 12.45
CA ASN A 323 -3.04 11.31 12.48
C ASN A 323 -2.54 12.06 11.23
N PHE A 324 -3.06 11.75 10.05
CA PHE A 324 -2.69 12.48 8.82
C PHE A 324 -3.05 13.96 8.94
N ALA A 325 -4.28 14.27 9.38
CA ALA A 325 -4.74 15.66 9.56
C ALA A 325 -3.89 16.40 10.61
N THR A 326 -3.61 15.77 11.75
CA THR A 326 -2.75 16.35 12.79
C THR A 326 -1.34 16.59 12.28
N HIS A 327 -0.74 15.66 11.54
CA HIS A 327 0.60 15.84 10.98
C HIS A 327 0.70 16.90 9.88
N LEU A 328 -0.43 17.41 9.34
CA LEU A 328 -0.37 18.59 8.46
C LEU A 328 0.10 19.83 9.23
N LEU A 329 -0.18 19.88 10.54
CA LEU A 329 0.23 20.99 11.41
C LEU A 329 1.75 21.10 11.57
N ASP A 330 2.49 20.00 11.45
CA ASP A 330 3.95 19.98 11.55
C ASP A 330 4.64 20.85 10.48
N ASP A 331 3.93 21.12 9.37
CA ASP A 331 4.44 21.89 8.24
C ASP A 331 3.35 22.81 7.66
N ILE A 332 2.51 23.37 8.54
CA ILE A 332 1.27 24.06 8.17
C ILE A 332 1.50 25.24 7.24
N SER A 333 2.59 25.99 7.43
CA SER A 333 2.91 27.15 6.57
C SER A 333 3.11 26.73 5.12
N ALA A 334 3.87 25.66 4.86
CA ALA A 334 4.08 25.14 3.51
C ALA A 334 2.81 24.51 2.93
N VAL A 335 1.96 23.91 3.76
CA VAL A 335 0.67 23.35 3.34
C VAL A 335 -0.32 24.45 2.98
N ARG A 336 -0.42 25.54 3.76
CA ARG A 336 -1.23 26.72 3.43
C ARG A 336 -0.75 27.37 2.14
N ASN A 337 0.56 27.49 1.96
CA ASN A 337 1.14 27.99 0.72
C ASN A 337 0.79 27.08 -0.48
N ALA A 338 0.71 25.76 -0.29
CA ALA A 338 0.25 24.85 -1.34
C ALA A 338 -1.22 25.07 -1.73
N VAL A 339 -2.06 25.57 -0.83
CA VAL A 339 -3.44 26.01 -1.15
C VAL A 339 -3.44 27.33 -1.90
N SER A 340 -2.67 28.31 -1.41
CA SER A 340 -2.70 29.70 -1.90
C SER A 340 -2.02 29.89 -3.26
N PHE A 341 -0.94 29.15 -3.55
CA PHE A 341 -0.12 29.31 -4.76
C PHE A 341 -0.33 28.18 -5.74
N ASP A 342 -0.27 28.49 -7.04
CA ASP A 342 -0.47 27.49 -8.13
C ASP A 342 0.81 26.73 -8.51
N TYR A 343 1.88 26.81 -7.73
CA TYR A 343 3.11 26.10 -8.02
C TYR A 343 2.98 24.58 -7.85
N SER A 344 3.66 23.85 -8.70
CA SER A 344 3.67 22.38 -8.72
C SER A 344 5.11 21.86 -8.76
N ASN A 345 5.35 20.73 -8.08
CA ASN A 345 6.63 20.02 -8.12
C ASN A 345 6.71 19.01 -9.30
N GLY A 346 5.72 19.02 -10.20
CA GLY A 346 5.62 18.04 -11.30
C GLY A 346 6.83 18.02 -12.23
N ILE A 347 7.46 19.19 -12.43
CA ILE A 347 8.69 19.28 -13.26
C ILE A 347 9.83 18.52 -12.59
N ALA A 348 10.05 18.69 -11.29
CA ALA A 348 11.06 17.98 -10.53
C ALA A 348 10.80 16.47 -10.49
N GLU A 349 9.53 16.04 -10.41
CA GLU A 349 9.14 14.65 -10.51
C GLU A 349 9.46 14.06 -11.88
N GLY A 350 9.18 14.79 -12.96
CA GLY A 350 9.56 14.43 -14.33
C GLY A 350 11.07 14.16 -14.45
N PHE A 351 11.90 15.05 -13.90
CA PHE A 351 13.35 14.86 -13.87
C PHE A 351 13.79 13.70 -12.99
N ASN A 352 13.14 13.47 -11.85
CA ASN A 352 13.41 12.30 -11.03
C ASN A 352 13.17 10.99 -11.82
N ASN A 353 12.11 10.93 -12.61
CA ASN A 353 11.82 9.77 -13.47
C ASN A 353 12.83 9.65 -14.61
N LYS A 354 13.24 10.76 -15.22
CA LYS A 354 14.29 10.80 -16.24
C LYS A 354 15.64 10.34 -15.69
N ILE A 355 16.04 10.78 -14.49
CA ILE A 355 17.23 10.31 -13.79
C ILE A 355 17.17 8.79 -13.56
N LYS A 356 16.02 8.27 -13.15
CA LYS A 356 15.84 6.81 -12.98
C LYS A 356 15.99 6.05 -14.30
N ALA A 357 15.49 6.60 -15.42
CA ALA A 357 15.65 6.03 -16.76
C ALA A 357 17.12 6.01 -17.18
N ILE A 358 17.81 7.14 -17.11
CA ILE A 358 19.24 7.23 -17.43
C ILE A 358 20.09 6.26 -16.58
N LYS A 359 19.77 6.12 -15.27
CA LYS A 359 20.45 5.16 -14.41
C LYS A 359 20.25 3.70 -14.85
N ARG A 360 19.04 3.35 -15.33
CA ARG A 360 18.73 2.00 -15.84
C ARG A 360 19.53 1.73 -17.12
N GLU A 361 19.54 2.66 -18.08
CA GLU A 361 20.33 2.58 -19.30
C GLU A 361 21.82 2.38 -19.04
N MET A 362 22.32 2.98 -17.98
CA MET A 362 23.74 2.89 -17.59
C MET A 362 24.01 1.75 -16.58
N TYR A 363 23.09 0.80 -16.42
CA TYR A 363 23.22 -0.35 -15.51
C TYR A 363 23.63 0.04 -14.07
N GLY A 364 23.21 1.24 -13.60
CA GLY A 364 23.55 1.76 -12.28
C GLY A 364 25.01 2.25 -12.11
N ARG A 365 25.81 2.26 -13.16
CA ARG A 365 27.25 2.64 -13.13
C ARG A 365 27.49 4.15 -13.26
N ALA A 366 26.48 4.95 -13.58
CA ALA A 366 26.60 6.39 -13.71
C ALA A 366 27.01 7.05 -12.39
N LYS A 367 28.16 7.70 -12.36
CA LYS A 367 28.55 8.64 -11.29
C LYS A 367 27.76 9.96 -11.47
N LYS A 368 27.68 10.79 -10.39
CA LYS A 368 26.91 12.04 -10.36
C LYS A 368 27.20 12.91 -11.58
N ASP A 369 28.48 13.18 -11.85
CA ASP A 369 28.90 14.15 -12.90
C ASP A 369 28.46 13.73 -14.30
N LEU A 370 28.54 12.42 -14.60
CA LEU A 370 28.05 11.88 -15.86
C LEU A 370 26.52 11.85 -15.95
N LEU A 371 25.86 11.57 -14.83
CA LEU A 371 24.40 11.59 -14.72
C LEU A 371 23.85 13.00 -14.96
N GLU A 372 24.48 14.01 -14.33
CA GLU A 372 24.14 15.42 -14.50
C GLU A 372 24.35 15.91 -15.92
N LYS A 373 25.50 15.60 -16.54
CA LYS A 373 25.77 15.93 -17.97
C LYS A 373 24.73 15.33 -18.90
N LYS A 374 24.37 14.05 -18.71
CA LYS A 374 23.33 13.39 -19.51
C LYS A 374 21.94 14.00 -19.27
N LEU A 375 21.65 14.39 -18.04
CA LEU A 375 20.38 15.03 -17.70
C LEU A 375 20.26 16.39 -18.39
N ILE A 376 21.30 17.23 -18.30
CA ILE A 376 21.34 18.55 -18.96
C ILE A 376 21.30 18.39 -20.48
N ALA A 377 22.11 17.52 -21.06
CA ALA A 377 22.09 17.26 -22.50
C ALA A 377 20.73 16.85 -23.04
N SER A 378 19.97 16.08 -22.23
CA SER A 378 18.63 15.59 -22.61
C SER A 378 17.53 16.67 -22.57
N VAL A 379 17.83 17.88 -22.19
CA VAL A 379 16.91 19.04 -22.17
C VAL A 379 17.27 20.04 -23.27
N LEU A 380 18.45 19.91 -23.85
CA LEU A 380 18.93 20.74 -24.95
C LEU A 380 18.57 20.16 -26.35
N THR A 381 18.13 18.91 -26.37
CA THR A 381 17.56 18.22 -27.55
C THR A 381 16.04 18.23 -27.51
#